data_dd4385e6e047c8aed97bfd302f4e94e5
#
_entry.id   dd4385e6e047c8aed97bfd302f4e94e5
#
_cell.length_a   1.000
_cell.length_b   1.000
_cell.length_c   1.000
_cell.angle_alpha   90.00
_cell.angle_beta   90.00
_cell.angle_gamma   90.00
#
_symmetry.space_group_name_H-M   'P 1'
#
loop_
_entity.id
_entity.type
_entity.pdbx_description
1 polymer ?
#
loop_
_entity_poly.entity_id
_entity_poly.type
_entity_poly.pdbx_seq_one_letter_code
_entity_poly.pdbx_strand_id
1 'polypeptide(L)'
;LWTLAESLLPSENADMPAYTQGLMDLGATVCKRTKPLCHQCPMADICEAKKQNRIAELPRKKTAPEVQTLPLYWLIIRDQDGAILLEKRPAKGIWGGLYCVPCFEKLDETYACAEKLGIVSECAASPWDDLSEQPTLTHRLTHRLLMITPFEAQTSSSENTALPPNCLWVKPENLADYGLPKPLANYLKQQQQALF
;
A
#
# COMPACT_ATOMS: atom_id res chain seq x y z
N LEU A 1 -1.78 25.96 17.11
CA LEU A 1 -2.89 25.17 16.55
C LEU A 1 -3.48 24.20 17.57
N TRP A 2 -2.66 23.41 18.28
CA TRP A 2 -3.13 22.45 19.30
C TRP A 2 -3.89 23.14 20.43
N THR A 3 -3.37 24.21 20.99
CA THR A 3 -4.01 24.99 22.04
C THR A 3 -5.40 25.53 21.64
N LEU A 4 -5.52 25.99 20.38
CA LEU A 4 -6.82 26.42 19.84
C LEU A 4 -7.76 25.24 19.64
N ALA A 5 -7.28 24.10 19.14
CA ALA A 5 -8.10 22.91 18.97
C ALA A 5 -8.64 22.42 20.32
N GLU A 6 -7.81 22.39 21.35
CA GLU A 6 -8.21 22.02 22.72
C GLU A 6 -9.25 22.97 23.30
N SER A 7 -9.13 24.26 23.04
CA SER A 7 -10.11 25.25 23.52
C SER A 7 -11.49 25.17 22.86
N LEU A 8 -11.60 24.44 21.76
CA LEU A 8 -12.84 24.24 21.01
C LEU A 8 -13.50 22.90 21.31
N LEU A 9 -12.90 22.06 22.16
CA LEU A 9 -13.49 20.78 22.53
C LEU A 9 -14.72 20.97 23.44
N PRO A 10 -15.72 20.08 23.38
CA PRO A 10 -16.82 20.05 24.33
C PRO A 10 -16.28 19.85 25.75
N SER A 11 -16.95 20.46 26.72
CA SER A 11 -16.62 20.31 28.14
C SER A 11 -16.92 18.90 28.67
N GLU A 12 -17.83 18.20 28.06
CA GLU A 12 -18.25 16.86 28.45
C GLU A 12 -17.78 15.80 27.43
N ASN A 13 -17.16 14.74 27.92
CA ASN A 13 -16.68 13.63 27.07
C ASN A 13 -17.82 12.93 26.31
N ALA A 14 -19.03 12.94 26.84
CA ALA A 14 -20.20 12.35 26.19
C ALA A 14 -20.52 13.00 24.83
N ASP A 15 -20.18 14.28 24.64
CA ASP A 15 -20.45 15.02 23.41
C ASP A 15 -19.36 14.85 22.34
N MET A 16 -18.20 14.28 22.68
CA MET A 16 -17.07 14.13 21.77
C MET A 16 -17.40 13.35 20.49
N PRO A 17 -18.14 12.23 20.51
CA PRO A 17 -18.51 11.52 19.29
C PRO A 17 -19.37 12.38 18.35
N ALA A 18 -20.36 13.07 18.88
CA ALA A 18 -21.25 13.95 18.12
C ALA A 18 -20.50 15.16 17.56
N TYR A 19 -19.61 15.76 18.34
CA TYR A 19 -18.76 16.87 17.92
C TYR A 19 -17.84 16.48 16.78
N THR A 20 -17.13 15.37 16.93
CA THR A 20 -16.19 14.88 15.90
C THR A 20 -16.91 14.52 14.61
N GLN A 21 -18.02 13.78 14.72
CA GLN A 21 -18.84 13.41 13.56
C GLN A 21 -19.43 14.65 12.88
N GLY A 22 -19.96 15.59 13.66
CA GLY A 22 -20.53 16.82 13.13
C GLY A 22 -19.54 17.68 12.34
N LEU A 23 -18.27 17.77 12.79
CA LEU A 23 -17.22 18.46 12.03
C LEU A 23 -16.88 17.76 10.71
N MET A 24 -16.85 16.43 10.71
CA MET A 24 -16.64 15.65 9.49
C MET A 24 -17.81 15.81 8.50
N ASP A 25 -19.04 15.73 8.99
CA ASP A 25 -20.25 15.87 8.18
C ASP A 25 -20.37 17.29 7.61
N LEU A 26 -20.06 18.31 8.40
CA LEU A 26 -20.01 19.69 7.92
C LEU A 26 -19.05 19.85 6.75
N GLY A 27 -17.84 19.27 6.85
CA GLY A 27 -16.84 19.31 5.79
C GLY A 27 -17.22 18.49 4.55
N ALA A 28 -17.94 17.39 4.73
CA ALA A 28 -18.33 16.50 3.64
C ALA A 28 -19.59 16.98 2.89
N THR A 29 -20.56 17.57 3.60
CA THR A 29 -21.90 17.87 3.05
C THR A 29 -22.14 19.35 2.78
N VAL A 30 -21.67 20.23 3.63
CA VAL A 30 -21.98 21.68 3.59
C VAL A 30 -20.76 22.50 3.19
N CYS A 31 -19.67 22.46 3.97
CA CYS A 31 -18.47 23.26 3.74
C CYS A 31 -17.53 22.59 2.73
N LYS A 32 -18.05 22.30 1.55
CA LYS A 32 -17.31 21.63 0.48
C LYS A 32 -16.23 22.53 -0.10
N ARG A 33 -15.13 21.94 -0.54
CA ARG A 33 -14.03 22.65 -1.19
C ARG A 33 -14.45 23.42 -2.44
N THR A 34 -15.39 22.86 -3.19
CA THR A 34 -15.99 23.48 -4.38
C THR A 34 -17.49 23.64 -4.16
N LYS A 35 -18.01 24.84 -4.42
CA LYS A 35 -19.44 25.16 -4.25
C LYS A 35 -19.97 24.87 -2.82
N PRO A 36 -19.40 25.51 -1.77
CA PRO A 36 -19.89 25.34 -0.41
C PRO A 36 -21.29 25.89 -0.27
N LEU A 37 -22.13 25.22 0.53
CA LEU A 37 -23.52 25.58 0.79
C LEU A 37 -23.60 26.52 2.02
N CYS A 38 -23.00 27.70 1.91
CA CYS A 38 -22.88 28.65 3.04
C CYS A 38 -24.22 29.13 3.59
N HIS A 39 -25.30 29.12 2.81
CA HIS A 39 -26.65 29.46 3.25
C HIS A 39 -27.27 28.39 4.16
N GLN A 40 -26.78 27.16 4.12
CA GLN A 40 -27.20 26.04 4.98
C GLN A 40 -26.21 25.75 6.12
N CYS A 41 -25.13 26.52 6.20
CA CYS A 41 -24.05 26.26 7.15
C CYS A 41 -24.44 26.74 8.57
N PRO A 42 -24.49 25.88 9.58
CA PRO A 42 -24.80 26.28 10.95
C PRO A 42 -23.75 27.22 11.56
N MET A 43 -22.57 27.27 10.99
CA MET A 43 -21.46 28.13 11.42
C MET A 43 -21.41 29.45 10.62
N ALA A 44 -22.41 29.76 9.81
CA ALA A 44 -22.36 30.89 8.86
C ALA A 44 -22.14 32.25 9.53
N ASP A 45 -22.69 32.45 10.73
CA ASP A 45 -22.62 33.74 11.43
C ASP A 45 -21.28 34.01 12.11
N ILE A 46 -20.54 32.96 12.46
CA ILE A 46 -19.20 33.04 13.06
C ILE A 46 -18.08 32.80 12.06
N CYS A 47 -18.40 32.46 10.80
CA CYS A 47 -17.43 32.09 9.80
C CYS A 47 -16.61 33.29 9.31
N GLU A 48 -15.33 33.34 9.65
CA GLU A 48 -14.41 34.41 9.25
C GLU A 48 -14.22 34.45 7.71
N ALA A 49 -14.18 33.32 7.03
CA ALA A 49 -14.08 33.27 5.57
C ALA A 49 -15.30 33.94 4.89
N LYS A 50 -16.49 33.78 5.46
CA LYS A 50 -17.72 34.42 4.96
C LYS A 50 -17.73 35.91 5.28
N LYS A 51 -17.38 36.31 6.52
CA LYS A 51 -17.28 37.72 6.93
C LYS A 51 -16.31 38.52 6.08
N GLN A 52 -15.17 37.91 5.76
CA GLN A 52 -14.12 38.55 4.95
C GLN A 52 -14.34 38.38 3.43
N ASN A 53 -15.43 37.76 2.99
CA ASN A 53 -15.72 37.46 1.59
C ASN A 53 -14.60 36.66 0.87
N ARG A 54 -13.96 35.73 1.60
CA ARG A 54 -12.81 34.95 1.12
C ARG A 54 -13.10 33.47 0.97
N ILE A 55 -14.36 33.09 0.83
CA ILE A 55 -14.79 31.69 0.70
C ILE A 55 -14.11 30.99 -0.48
N ALA A 56 -13.95 31.68 -1.61
CA ALA A 56 -13.34 31.13 -2.82
C ALA A 56 -11.83 30.86 -2.69
N GLU A 57 -11.17 31.54 -1.74
CA GLU A 57 -9.74 31.39 -1.49
C GLU A 57 -9.41 30.31 -0.46
N LEU A 58 -10.41 29.90 0.33
CA LEU A 58 -10.21 29.01 1.48
C LEU A 58 -11.01 27.70 1.31
N PRO A 59 -10.42 26.57 1.67
CA PRO A 59 -9.03 26.37 2.12
C PRO A 59 -8.02 26.56 0.97
N ARG A 60 -6.86 27.15 1.27
CA ARG A 60 -5.79 27.28 0.28
C ARG A 60 -5.34 25.90 -0.22
N LYS A 61 -5.22 25.78 -1.54
CA LYS A 61 -4.70 24.54 -2.13
C LYS A 61 -3.23 24.39 -1.75
N LYS A 62 -2.90 23.27 -1.13
CA LYS A 62 -1.49 22.87 -1.06
C LYS A 62 -1.04 22.47 -2.46
N THR A 63 0.16 22.86 -2.85
CA THR A 63 0.81 22.31 -4.04
C THR A 63 0.84 20.80 -3.92
N ALA A 64 0.37 20.11 -4.95
CA ALA A 64 0.44 18.65 -4.96
C ALA A 64 1.93 18.25 -4.89
N PRO A 65 2.31 17.35 -3.99
CA PRO A 65 3.68 16.87 -3.95
C PRO A 65 4.00 16.17 -5.28
N GLU A 66 5.22 16.34 -5.74
CA GLU A 66 5.71 15.62 -6.91
C GLU A 66 5.66 14.11 -6.64
N VAL A 67 5.08 13.38 -7.58
CA VAL A 67 4.95 11.92 -7.46
C VAL A 67 6.24 11.29 -7.97
N GLN A 68 7.04 10.75 -7.07
CA GLN A 68 8.25 10.03 -7.43
C GLN A 68 7.91 8.62 -7.93
N THR A 69 8.49 8.24 -9.07
CA THR A 69 8.42 6.86 -9.57
C THR A 69 9.49 6.02 -8.89
N LEU A 70 9.09 4.85 -8.39
CA LEU A 70 9.97 3.90 -7.73
C LEU A 70 9.86 2.54 -8.41
N PRO A 71 10.94 2.00 -8.98
CA PRO A 71 10.97 0.63 -9.45
C PRO A 71 10.96 -0.32 -8.25
N LEU A 72 10.21 -1.41 -8.38
CA LEU A 72 10.18 -2.52 -7.43
C LEU A 72 10.21 -3.83 -8.20
N TYR A 73 10.92 -4.79 -7.66
CA TYR A 73 11.05 -6.13 -8.22
C TYR A 73 10.50 -7.14 -7.22
N TRP A 74 9.50 -7.89 -7.62
CA TRP A 74 8.92 -8.97 -6.83
C TRP A 74 9.55 -10.29 -7.24
N LEU A 75 9.96 -11.09 -6.27
CA LEU A 75 10.38 -12.46 -6.48
C LEU A 75 9.27 -13.40 -5.97
N ILE A 76 8.50 -13.95 -6.89
CA ILE A 76 7.36 -14.83 -6.61
C ILE A 76 7.84 -16.27 -6.77
N ILE A 77 8.07 -16.94 -5.65
CA ILE A 77 8.54 -18.32 -5.63
C ILE A 77 7.37 -19.21 -5.25
N ARG A 78 7.16 -20.26 -6.05
CA ARG A 78 6.17 -21.30 -5.77
C ARG A 78 6.88 -22.65 -5.58
N ASP A 79 6.42 -23.41 -4.59
CA ASP A 79 6.83 -24.79 -4.44
C ASP A 79 5.99 -25.72 -5.34
N GLN A 80 6.25 -27.04 -5.27
CA GLN A 80 5.53 -28.05 -6.06
C GLN A 80 4.05 -28.14 -5.73
N ASP A 81 3.65 -27.78 -4.52
CA ASP A 81 2.26 -27.77 -4.06
C ASP A 81 1.57 -26.42 -4.35
N GLY A 82 2.28 -25.47 -5.01
CA GLY A 82 1.80 -24.14 -5.32
C GLY A 82 1.83 -23.16 -4.17
N ALA A 83 2.42 -23.52 -3.02
CA ALA A 83 2.59 -22.58 -1.91
C ALA A 83 3.56 -21.46 -2.30
N ILE A 84 3.30 -20.25 -1.84
CA ILE A 84 4.02 -19.04 -2.18
C ILE A 84 4.89 -18.62 -1.01
N LEU A 85 6.12 -18.26 -1.28
CA LEU A 85 7.01 -17.70 -0.27
C LEU A 85 6.60 -16.26 0.04
N LEU A 86 6.22 -16.00 1.28
CA LEU A 86 5.91 -14.67 1.80
C LEU A 86 6.96 -14.25 2.83
N GLU A 87 7.24 -12.95 2.86
CA GLU A 87 8.10 -12.26 3.82
C GLU A 87 7.28 -11.24 4.59
N LYS A 88 7.39 -11.21 5.92
CA LYS A 88 6.80 -10.14 6.72
C LYS A 88 7.61 -8.87 6.58
N ARG A 89 6.99 -7.81 6.03
CA ARG A 89 7.66 -6.53 5.84
C ARG A 89 8.00 -5.85 7.17
N PRO A 90 9.11 -5.09 7.23
CA PRO A 90 9.42 -4.27 8.40
C PRO A 90 8.24 -3.37 8.76
N ALA A 91 8.12 -2.99 10.04
CA ALA A 91 7.02 -2.16 10.53
C ALA A 91 6.90 -0.79 9.86
N LYS A 92 8.00 -0.29 9.26
CA LYS A 92 8.07 1.00 8.55
C LYS A 92 8.35 0.79 7.06
N GLY A 93 7.96 1.77 6.24
CA GLY A 93 8.19 1.76 4.79
C GLY A 93 6.96 1.35 3.98
N ILE A 94 7.18 1.04 2.70
CA ILE A 94 6.09 0.63 1.81
C ILE A 94 5.56 -0.72 2.29
N TRP A 95 4.23 -0.78 2.50
CA TRP A 95 3.52 -1.96 3.00
C TRP A 95 4.03 -2.47 4.35
N GLY A 96 4.44 -1.54 5.25
CA GLY A 96 4.97 -1.88 6.57
C GLY A 96 4.04 -2.78 7.37
N GLY A 97 4.60 -3.87 7.93
CA GLY A 97 3.87 -4.85 8.74
C GLY A 97 3.00 -5.84 7.97
N LEU A 98 2.79 -5.65 6.65
CA LEU A 98 2.09 -6.62 5.80
C LEU A 98 3.02 -7.76 5.38
N TYR A 99 2.43 -8.85 4.90
CA TYR A 99 3.14 -9.92 4.24
C TYR A 99 3.21 -9.66 2.74
N CYS A 100 4.38 -9.78 2.16
CA CYS A 100 4.61 -9.60 0.73
C CYS A 100 5.55 -10.71 0.23
N VAL A 101 5.58 -10.95 -1.06
CA VAL A 101 6.71 -11.70 -1.64
C VAL A 101 8.00 -10.91 -1.44
N PRO A 102 9.20 -11.52 -1.42
CA PRO A 102 10.45 -10.81 -1.39
C PRO A 102 10.44 -9.67 -2.42
N CYS A 103 10.79 -8.46 -1.99
CA CYS A 103 10.58 -7.24 -2.75
C CYS A 103 11.77 -6.31 -2.61
N PHE A 104 12.35 -5.91 -3.73
CA PHE A 104 13.60 -5.16 -3.82
C PHE A 104 13.43 -3.90 -4.68
N GLU A 105 14.29 -2.90 -4.44
CA GLU A 105 14.36 -1.69 -5.26
C GLU A 105 15.38 -1.83 -6.41
N LYS A 106 16.24 -2.85 -6.34
CA LYS A 106 17.26 -3.14 -7.35
C LYS A 106 17.12 -4.57 -7.86
N LEU A 107 17.36 -4.70 -9.14
CA LEU A 107 17.29 -5.99 -9.80
C LEU A 107 18.35 -6.98 -9.31
N ASP A 108 19.59 -6.50 -9.09
CA ASP A 108 20.68 -7.32 -8.58
C ASP A 108 20.37 -7.95 -7.20
N GLU A 109 19.64 -7.24 -6.36
CA GLU A 109 19.20 -7.74 -5.04
C GLU A 109 18.19 -8.89 -5.18
N THR A 110 17.34 -8.84 -6.22
CA THR A 110 16.38 -9.91 -6.55
C THR A 110 17.11 -11.19 -6.92
N TYR A 111 18.17 -11.07 -7.72
CA TYR A 111 19.02 -12.19 -8.08
C TYR A 111 19.75 -12.78 -6.90
N ALA A 112 20.44 -11.95 -6.15
CA ALA A 112 21.17 -12.40 -4.98
C ALA A 112 20.26 -13.13 -3.98
N CYS A 113 18.98 -12.73 -3.91
CA CYS A 113 17.97 -13.44 -3.11
C CYS A 113 17.61 -14.79 -3.74
N ALA A 114 17.38 -14.86 -5.04
CA ALA A 114 17.05 -16.09 -5.75
C ALA A 114 18.20 -17.11 -5.67
N GLU A 115 19.43 -16.66 -5.86
CA GLU A 115 20.64 -17.48 -5.73
C GLU A 115 20.77 -18.02 -4.30
N LYS A 116 20.65 -17.16 -3.30
CA LYS A 116 20.74 -17.54 -1.89
C LYS A 116 19.66 -18.56 -1.46
N LEU A 117 18.51 -18.52 -2.10
CA LEU A 117 17.42 -19.47 -1.89
C LEU A 117 17.57 -20.75 -2.73
N GLY A 118 18.65 -20.87 -3.52
CA GLY A 118 18.89 -22.02 -4.38
C GLY A 118 17.89 -22.16 -5.54
N ILE A 119 17.27 -21.06 -5.93
CA ILE A 119 16.30 -21.00 -7.04
C ILE A 119 17.00 -20.97 -8.38
N VAL A 120 18.14 -20.28 -8.45
CA VAL A 120 18.95 -20.14 -9.66
C VAL A 120 20.00 -21.24 -9.66
N SER A 121 20.09 -21.98 -10.78
CA SER A 121 21.08 -23.04 -10.97
C SER A 121 22.45 -22.45 -11.27
N GLU A 122 23.48 -22.95 -10.61
CA GLU A 122 24.89 -22.61 -10.93
C GLU A 122 25.28 -23.01 -12.36
N CYS A 123 24.50 -23.90 -13.00
CA CYS A 123 24.74 -24.38 -14.35
C CYS A 123 23.96 -23.64 -15.44
N ALA A 124 23.10 -22.67 -15.08
CA ALA A 124 22.33 -21.89 -16.03
C ALA A 124 23.27 -21.01 -16.87
N ALA A 125 23.06 -20.95 -18.18
CA ALA A 125 23.85 -20.12 -19.10
C ALA A 125 23.65 -18.62 -18.80
N SER A 126 22.52 -18.29 -18.20
CA SER A 126 22.19 -16.96 -17.68
C SER A 126 21.43 -17.10 -16.35
N PRO A 127 21.71 -16.24 -15.37
CA PRO A 127 20.93 -16.22 -14.12
C PRO A 127 19.42 -15.98 -14.34
N TRP A 128 19.02 -15.55 -15.53
CA TRP A 128 17.65 -15.24 -15.91
C TRP A 128 16.88 -16.46 -16.46
N ASP A 129 17.55 -17.54 -16.78
CA ASP A 129 16.91 -18.70 -17.44
C ASP A 129 15.91 -19.40 -16.49
N ASP A 130 16.15 -19.29 -15.17
CA ASP A 130 15.30 -19.89 -14.13
C ASP A 130 14.22 -18.92 -13.58
N LEU A 131 14.25 -17.65 -14.01
CA LEU A 131 13.31 -16.60 -13.57
C LEU A 131 12.48 -16.11 -14.76
N SER A 132 11.16 -16.27 -14.67
CA SER A 132 10.22 -15.76 -15.67
C SER A 132 9.82 -14.33 -15.34
N GLU A 133 10.31 -13.36 -16.13
CA GLU A 133 9.89 -11.97 -16.02
C GLU A 133 8.45 -11.79 -16.50
N GLN A 134 7.62 -11.15 -15.69
CA GLN A 134 6.23 -10.87 -15.98
C GLN A 134 6.02 -9.38 -16.33
N PRO A 135 4.93 -9.04 -17.02
CA PRO A 135 4.63 -7.65 -17.35
C PRO A 135 4.60 -6.74 -16.11
N THR A 136 5.29 -5.60 -16.22
CA THR A 136 5.33 -4.59 -15.16
C THR A 136 3.93 -4.03 -14.89
N LEU A 137 3.54 -4.03 -13.63
CA LEU A 137 2.30 -3.43 -13.16
C LEU A 137 2.58 -2.11 -12.42
N THR A 138 1.63 -1.19 -12.47
CA THR A 138 1.74 0.10 -11.79
C THR A 138 0.81 0.16 -10.60
N HIS A 139 1.30 0.71 -9.50
CA HIS A 139 0.49 0.96 -8.31
C HIS A 139 0.76 2.35 -7.74
N ARG A 140 -0.29 3.18 -7.65
CA ARG A 140 -0.16 4.54 -7.17
C ARG A 140 -0.41 4.61 -5.66
N LEU A 141 0.56 5.16 -4.95
CA LEU A 141 0.44 5.62 -3.57
C LEU A 141 0.26 7.14 -3.56
N THR A 142 0.02 7.72 -2.38
CA THR A 142 -0.20 9.18 -2.23
C THR A 142 0.96 10.01 -2.81
N HIS A 143 2.21 9.59 -2.61
CA HIS A 143 3.41 10.33 -2.98
C HIS A 143 4.35 9.55 -3.90
N ARG A 144 3.98 8.34 -4.31
CA ARG A 144 4.83 7.46 -5.14
C ARG A 144 4.02 6.73 -6.19
N LEU A 145 4.63 6.53 -7.35
CA LEU A 145 4.16 5.60 -8.37
C LEU A 145 5.10 4.40 -8.35
N LEU A 146 4.61 3.25 -7.97
CA LEU A 146 5.37 2.01 -7.96
C LEU A 146 5.29 1.38 -9.35
N MET A 147 6.45 1.07 -9.93
CA MET A 147 6.60 0.28 -11.14
C MET A 147 7.09 -1.11 -10.71
N ILE A 148 6.17 -2.07 -10.66
CA ILE A 148 6.44 -3.38 -10.06
C ILE A 148 6.61 -4.40 -11.16
N THR A 149 7.80 -4.99 -11.26
CA THR A 149 8.09 -6.08 -12.19
C THR A 149 8.17 -7.40 -11.42
N PRO A 150 7.22 -8.31 -11.61
CA PRO A 150 7.26 -9.63 -10.99
C PRO A 150 8.24 -10.55 -11.75
N PHE A 151 9.03 -11.32 -10.99
CA PHE A 151 9.81 -12.44 -11.45
C PHE A 151 9.25 -13.70 -10.80
N GLU A 152 8.87 -14.68 -11.60
CA GLU A 152 8.32 -15.94 -11.10
C GLU A 152 9.32 -17.07 -11.25
N ALA A 153 9.36 -17.91 -10.22
CA ALA A 153 10.18 -19.11 -10.20
C ALA A 153 9.45 -20.24 -9.49
N GLN A 154 9.83 -21.48 -9.83
CA GLN A 154 9.39 -22.68 -9.14
C GLN A 154 10.59 -23.32 -8.42
N THR A 155 10.35 -23.88 -7.25
CA THR A 155 11.34 -24.67 -6.54
C THR A 155 10.83 -26.09 -6.29
N SER A 156 11.75 -27.05 -6.41
CA SER A 156 11.45 -28.46 -6.13
C SER A 156 11.47 -28.80 -4.64
N SER A 157 11.93 -27.90 -3.78
CA SER A 157 12.16 -28.19 -2.36
C SER A 157 11.75 -27.01 -1.48
N SER A 158 10.57 -27.10 -0.88
CA SER A 158 10.15 -26.20 0.23
C SER A 158 10.77 -26.64 1.58
N GLU A 159 11.17 -27.90 1.73
CA GLU A 159 11.57 -28.51 2.99
C GLU A 159 13.05 -28.31 3.36
N ASN A 160 13.95 -28.11 2.38
CA ASN A 160 15.40 -28.11 2.61
C ASN A 160 16.07 -26.74 2.61
N THR A 161 15.35 -25.67 2.29
CA THR A 161 15.96 -24.33 2.26
C THR A 161 15.74 -23.65 3.61
N ALA A 162 16.83 -23.33 4.32
CA ALA A 162 16.75 -22.53 5.54
C ALA A 162 16.21 -21.14 5.23
N LEU A 163 14.92 -20.94 5.48
CA LEU A 163 14.24 -19.66 5.26
C LEU A 163 14.76 -18.59 6.23
N PRO A 164 14.87 -17.34 5.80
CA PRO A 164 15.02 -16.23 6.72
C PRO A 164 13.89 -16.22 7.77
N PRO A 165 14.15 -15.78 9.01
CA PRO A 165 13.20 -15.90 10.13
C PRO A 165 11.87 -15.15 9.94
N ASN A 166 11.79 -14.23 8.99
CA ASN A 166 10.60 -13.46 8.63
C ASN A 166 9.87 -14.00 7.38
N CYS A 167 10.33 -15.15 6.84
CA CYS A 167 9.74 -15.77 5.65
C CYS A 167 8.98 -17.05 6.03
N LEU A 168 7.91 -17.33 5.27
CA LEU A 168 7.10 -18.54 5.42
C LEU A 168 6.46 -18.95 4.10
N TRP A 169 6.23 -20.25 3.93
CA TRP A 169 5.44 -20.78 2.84
C TRP A 169 3.95 -20.72 3.16
N VAL A 170 3.15 -20.18 2.25
CA VAL A 170 1.70 -20.05 2.41
C VAL A 170 1.00 -20.70 1.22
N LYS A 171 0.14 -21.66 1.50
CA LYS A 171 -0.69 -22.30 0.49
C LYS A 171 -1.73 -21.32 -0.06
N PRO A 172 -2.12 -21.45 -1.35
CA PRO A 172 -3.06 -20.53 -2.00
C PRO A 172 -4.38 -20.35 -1.23
N GLU A 173 -4.92 -21.41 -0.64
CA GLU A 173 -6.15 -21.38 0.16
C GLU A 173 -6.05 -20.56 1.44
N ASN A 174 -4.85 -20.42 2.00
CA ASN A 174 -4.60 -19.70 3.25
C ASN A 174 -4.14 -18.24 3.04
N LEU A 175 -3.98 -17.80 1.80
CA LEU A 175 -3.53 -16.43 1.51
C LEU A 175 -4.46 -15.35 2.09
N ALA A 176 -5.75 -15.65 2.26
CA ALA A 176 -6.72 -14.75 2.83
C ALA A 176 -6.50 -14.44 4.32
N ASP A 177 -5.76 -15.30 5.03
CA ASP A 177 -5.45 -15.13 6.45
C ASP A 177 -4.30 -14.15 6.69
N TYR A 178 -3.61 -13.75 5.61
CA TYR A 178 -2.48 -12.84 5.65
C TYR A 178 -2.84 -11.48 5.08
N GLY A 179 -2.44 -10.43 5.77
CA GLY A 179 -2.57 -9.06 5.25
C GLY A 179 -1.59 -8.82 4.11
N LEU A 180 -2.06 -8.92 2.87
CA LEU A 180 -1.27 -8.68 1.67
C LEU A 180 -1.45 -7.24 1.14
N PRO A 181 -0.41 -6.63 0.51
CA PRO A 181 -0.59 -5.43 -0.30
C PRO A 181 -1.63 -5.66 -1.39
N LYS A 182 -2.52 -4.69 -1.59
CA LYS A 182 -3.59 -4.81 -2.60
C LYS A 182 -3.10 -5.17 -4.01
N PRO A 183 -1.99 -4.59 -4.54
CA PRO A 183 -1.49 -4.98 -5.85
C PRO A 183 -1.05 -6.46 -5.90
N LEU A 184 -0.45 -6.99 -4.83
CA LEU A 184 -0.06 -8.40 -4.76
C LEU A 184 -1.30 -9.31 -4.70
N ALA A 185 -2.26 -9.00 -3.83
CA ALA A 185 -3.51 -9.77 -3.74
C ALA A 185 -4.26 -9.82 -5.09
N ASN A 186 -4.30 -8.68 -5.81
CA ASN A 186 -4.92 -8.63 -7.13
C ASN A 186 -4.15 -9.47 -8.16
N TYR A 187 -2.82 -9.38 -8.16
CA TYR A 187 -1.95 -10.13 -9.06
C TYR A 187 -2.13 -11.65 -8.88
N LEU A 188 -2.05 -12.13 -7.64
CA LEU A 188 -2.21 -13.56 -7.35
C LEU A 188 -3.60 -14.07 -7.69
N LYS A 189 -4.65 -13.26 -7.47
CA LYS A 189 -6.02 -13.61 -7.85
C LYS A 189 -6.20 -13.74 -9.36
N GLN A 190 -5.60 -12.85 -10.15
CA GLN A 190 -5.65 -12.91 -11.61
C GLN A 190 -4.97 -14.17 -12.14
N GLN A 191 -3.84 -14.54 -11.55
CA GLN A 191 -3.14 -15.78 -11.91
C GLN A 191 -3.97 -17.04 -11.63
N GLN A 192 -4.67 -17.09 -10.50
CA GLN A 192 -5.58 -18.21 -10.20
C GLN A 192 -6.73 -18.34 -11.21
N GLN A 193 -7.23 -17.20 -11.72
CA GLN A 193 -8.31 -17.20 -12.72
C GLN A 193 -7.84 -17.56 -14.13
N ALA A 194 -6.57 -17.37 -14.46
CA ALA A 194 -6.00 -17.70 -15.76
C ALA A 194 -5.67 -19.20 -15.91
N LEU A 195 -5.74 -19.98 -14.83
CA LEU A 195 -5.50 -21.42 -14.81
C LEU A 195 -6.79 -22.25 -15.02
N PHE A 196 -7.95 -21.59 -15.16
CA PHE A 196 -9.25 -22.19 -15.46
C PHE A 196 -9.86 -21.55 -16.71
#